data_58082ae80d0be8ab6134cc6d2f169ed8
#
_entry.id   58082ae80d0be8ab6134cc6d2f169ed8
#
_cell.length_a   1.000
_cell.length_b   1.000
_cell.length_c   1.000
_cell.angle_alpha   90.00
_cell.angle_beta   90.00
_cell.angle_gamma   90.00
#
_symmetry.space_group_name_H-M   'P 1'
#
loop_
_entity.id
_entity.type
_entity.pdbx_description
1 polymer ?
#
loop_
_entity_poly.entity_id
_entity_poly.type
_entity_poly.pdbx_seq_one_letter_code
_entity_poly.pdbx_strand_id
1 'polypeptide(L)'
;MNIHSTYFPSQNETNSFTASSLFHVQPGQPLSKGDQAPVFSLPTNLGKWSGSLAEIASDAKIALSDLTNSRPLVISFYSPQWNGYGHQHIQALGQLYTGIKALGGEMLVLTPEPLAQIYRLANHYQVPFSIAHDADNLIAYLFGVYDTQNPVWQRIAGITADVPTPATFVIAGNGQITAAFIDAEFQDSLPTRPVLSAVYATRDKRIKKVA
;
A
#
# COMPACT_ATOMS: atom_id res chain seq x y z
N MET A 1 -13.54 9.29 -47.66
CA MET A 1 -14.42 8.52 -46.77
C MET A 1 -13.55 7.66 -45.88
N ASN A 2 -13.17 8.17 -44.69
CA ASN A 2 -12.33 7.47 -43.73
C ASN A 2 -13.22 6.98 -42.61
N ILE A 3 -13.30 5.66 -42.47
CA ILE A 3 -14.03 5.03 -41.38
C ILE A 3 -13.00 4.74 -40.29
N HIS A 4 -13.02 5.53 -39.21
CA HIS A 4 -12.29 5.21 -37.98
C HIS A 4 -12.99 4.03 -37.27
N SER A 5 -12.35 2.87 -37.32
CA SER A 5 -12.72 1.72 -36.51
C SER A 5 -12.26 1.97 -35.08
N THR A 6 -13.18 2.27 -34.19
CA THR A 6 -12.94 2.30 -32.72
C THR A 6 -12.88 0.87 -32.25
N TYR A 7 -11.68 0.43 -31.88
CA TYR A 7 -11.46 -0.86 -31.24
C TYR A 7 -11.91 -0.76 -29.76
N PHE A 8 -13.02 -1.43 -29.45
CA PHE A 8 -13.40 -1.71 -28.06
C PHE A 8 -12.80 -3.06 -27.68
N PRO A 9 -11.95 -3.15 -26.61
CA PRO A 9 -11.53 -4.46 -26.13
C PRO A 9 -12.73 -5.19 -25.53
N SER A 10 -12.87 -6.46 -25.92
CA SER A 10 -13.91 -7.37 -25.47
C SER A 10 -13.87 -7.52 -23.94
N GLN A 11 -15.03 -7.33 -23.32
CA GLN A 11 -15.29 -7.62 -21.91
C GLN A 11 -15.21 -9.14 -21.68
N ASN A 12 -14.10 -9.63 -21.15
CA ASN A 12 -14.04 -10.92 -20.46
C ASN A 12 -12.71 -11.06 -19.74
N GLU A 13 -12.54 -10.28 -18.66
CA GLU A 13 -11.79 -10.63 -17.45
C GLU A 13 -12.24 -9.68 -16.36
N THR A 14 -13.48 -9.82 -15.93
CA THR A 14 -13.98 -9.20 -14.71
C THR A 14 -13.27 -9.85 -13.53
N ASN A 15 -12.19 -9.21 -13.05
CA ASN A 15 -11.75 -9.39 -11.68
C ASN A 15 -12.97 -9.13 -10.80
N SER A 16 -13.50 -10.19 -10.21
CA SER A 16 -14.67 -10.14 -9.33
C SER A 16 -14.30 -9.45 -8.02
N PHE A 17 -14.26 -8.13 -8.05
CA PHE A 17 -14.45 -7.35 -6.84
C PHE A 17 -15.94 -7.45 -6.50
N THR A 18 -16.28 -8.20 -5.47
CA THR A 18 -17.65 -8.28 -4.98
C THR A 18 -18.10 -6.86 -4.62
N ALA A 19 -19.25 -6.47 -5.15
CA ALA A 19 -19.87 -5.15 -4.98
C ALA A 19 -20.13 -4.73 -3.51
N SER A 20 -19.73 -5.56 -2.55
CA SER A 20 -19.92 -5.32 -1.11
C SER A 20 -18.87 -4.37 -0.50
N SER A 21 -17.76 -4.07 -1.18
CA SER A 21 -16.70 -3.18 -0.67
C SER A 21 -16.77 -1.75 -1.23
N LEU A 22 -17.80 -1.44 -2.02
CA LEU A 22 -18.02 -0.09 -2.56
C LEU A 22 -18.67 0.89 -1.55
N PHE A 23 -18.67 0.56 -0.26
CA PHE A 23 -19.20 1.46 0.75
C PHE A 23 -18.26 2.67 0.93
N HIS A 24 -18.64 3.79 0.28
CA HIS A 24 -18.22 5.17 0.59
C HIS A 24 -16.75 5.50 0.42
N VAL A 25 -16.04 4.96 -0.58
CA VAL A 25 -14.78 5.59 -1.01
C VAL A 25 -15.14 6.88 -1.76
N GLN A 26 -14.92 8.03 -1.13
CA GLN A 26 -14.93 9.30 -1.85
C GLN A 26 -13.57 9.47 -2.52
N PRO A 27 -13.50 9.59 -3.85
CA PRO A 27 -12.25 9.84 -4.54
C PRO A 27 -11.51 11.04 -3.92
N GLY A 28 -10.20 10.90 -3.69
CA GLY A 28 -9.38 11.97 -3.15
C GLY A 28 -9.57 12.29 -1.67
N GLN A 29 -10.39 11.52 -0.93
CA GLN A 29 -10.46 11.61 0.53
C GLN A 29 -9.76 10.41 1.17
N PRO A 30 -8.54 10.57 1.70
CA PRO A 30 -7.80 9.49 2.34
C PRO A 30 -8.55 8.93 3.55
N LEU A 31 -8.52 7.61 3.69
CA LEU A 31 -9.02 6.92 4.87
C LEU A 31 -8.27 7.39 6.12
N SER A 32 -8.94 7.35 7.24
CA SER A 32 -8.46 7.88 8.51
C SER A 32 -8.53 6.83 9.63
N LYS A 33 -7.98 7.19 10.79
CA LYS A 33 -8.09 6.37 11.99
C LYS A 33 -9.56 6.12 12.36
N GLY A 34 -9.91 4.86 12.53
CA GLY A 34 -11.26 4.38 12.85
C GLY A 34 -11.97 3.73 11.67
N ASP A 35 -11.57 4.06 10.43
CA ASP A 35 -12.15 3.45 9.24
C ASP A 35 -11.75 1.98 9.10
N GLN A 36 -12.54 1.21 8.34
CA GLN A 36 -12.17 -0.13 7.92
C GLN A 36 -11.32 -0.05 6.65
N ALA A 37 -10.21 -0.79 6.64
CA ALA A 37 -9.41 -0.95 5.44
C ALA A 37 -10.23 -1.68 4.36
N PRO A 38 -10.14 -1.25 3.09
CA PRO A 38 -10.85 -1.90 2.00
C PRO A 38 -10.45 -3.36 1.85
N VAL A 39 -11.39 -4.20 1.47
CA VAL A 39 -11.10 -5.59 1.14
C VAL A 39 -10.47 -5.64 -0.25
N PHE A 40 -9.27 -6.19 -0.33
CA PHE A 40 -8.56 -6.41 -1.60
C PHE A 40 -7.79 -7.73 -1.57
N SER A 41 -7.36 -8.18 -2.73
CA SER A 41 -6.41 -9.28 -2.88
C SER A 41 -5.37 -8.94 -3.93
N LEU A 42 -4.14 -9.42 -3.73
CA LEU A 42 -3.01 -9.21 -4.61
C LEU A 42 -2.60 -10.54 -5.26
N PRO A 43 -2.37 -10.57 -6.59
CA PRO A 43 -1.71 -11.69 -7.21
C PRO A 43 -0.29 -11.86 -6.65
N THR A 44 0.05 -13.05 -6.18
CA THR A 44 1.35 -13.30 -5.55
C THR A 44 2.52 -13.25 -6.53
N ASN A 45 2.25 -13.51 -7.81
CA ASN A 45 3.22 -13.37 -8.90
C ASN A 45 3.52 -11.92 -9.30
N LEU A 46 2.84 -10.93 -8.72
CA LEU A 46 3.05 -9.49 -8.97
C LEU A 46 3.71 -8.77 -7.78
N GLY A 47 4.47 -9.49 -6.97
CA GLY A 47 5.18 -8.91 -5.83
C GLY A 47 6.52 -9.57 -5.54
N LYS A 48 7.37 -8.84 -4.82
CA LYS A 48 8.54 -9.36 -4.12
C LYS A 48 8.16 -9.53 -2.68
N TRP A 49 8.03 -10.76 -2.24
CA TRP A 49 7.58 -11.11 -0.90
C TRP A 49 8.76 -11.40 0.04
N SER A 50 8.65 -11.02 1.30
CA SER A 50 9.71 -11.14 2.31
C SER A 50 9.12 -11.49 3.68
N GLY A 51 9.94 -12.11 4.55
CA GLY A 51 9.52 -12.47 5.90
C GLY A 51 8.32 -13.42 5.90
N SER A 52 7.45 -13.28 6.88
CA SER A 52 6.25 -14.13 7.02
C SER A 52 5.23 -13.93 5.90
N LEU A 53 5.30 -12.83 5.15
CA LEU A 53 4.45 -12.66 3.96
C LEU A 53 4.89 -13.56 2.80
N ALA A 54 6.18 -13.93 2.72
CA ALA A 54 6.66 -14.89 1.72
C ALA A 54 6.12 -16.30 1.97
N GLU A 55 5.89 -16.67 3.23
CA GLU A 55 5.35 -17.98 3.60
C GLU A 55 3.88 -18.14 3.17
N ILE A 56 3.10 -17.08 3.26
CA ILE A 56 1.68 -17.07 2.85
C ILE A 56 1.46 -16.74 1.37
N ALA A 57 2.50 -16.26 0.68
CA ALA A 57 2.45 -15.97 -0.76
C ALA A 57 2.64 -17.22 -1.64
N SER A 58 2.36 -18.42 -1.12
CA SER A 58 2.39 -19.69 -1.87
C SER A 58 1.16 -19.88 -2.77
N ASP A 59 0.05 -19.25 -2.42
CA ASP A 59 -1.20 -19.30 -3.18
C ASP A 59 -1.17 -18.31 -4.35
N ALA A 60 -2.13 -18.43 -5.27
CA ALA A 60 -2.20 -17.54 -6.43
C ALA A 60 -2.53 -16.08 -6.07
N LYS A 61 -3.21 -15.87 -4.93
CA LYS A 61 -3.58 -14.55 -4.41
C LYS A 61 -3.43 -14.52 -2.90
N ILE A 62 -3.14 -13.35 -2.36
CA ILE A 62 -3.08 -13.06 -0.93
C ILE A 62 -4.08 -11.95 -0.60
N ALA A 63 -5.00 -12.19 0.31
CA ALA A 63 -6.02 -11.22 0.71
C ALA A 63 -5.53 -10.35 1.88
N LEU A 64 -6.19 -9.20 2.11
CA LEU A 64 -5.91 -8.35 3.27
C LEU A 64 -6.02 -9.13 4.59
N SER A 65 -7.00 -10.03 4.73
CA SER A 65 -7.16 -10.88 5.91
C SER A 65 -5.94 -11.74 6.22
N ASP A 66 -5.29 -12.27 5.16
CA ASP A 66 -4.09 -13.10 5.29
C ASP A 66 -2.88 -12.24 5.68
N LEU A 67 -2.80 -11.03 5.12
CA LEU A 67 -1.75 -10.05 5.42
C LEU A 67 -1.81 -9.60 6.89
N THR A 68 -3.00 -9.35 7.42
CA THR A 68 -3.18 -8.95 8.81
C THR A 68 -3.04 -10.13 9.77
N ASN A 69 -3.64 -11.27 9.49
CA ASN A 69 -3.58 -12.52 10.27
C ASN A 69 -3.42 -12.29 11.79
N SER A 70 -4.32 -11.50 12.38
CA SER A 70 -4.34 -11.13 13.80
C SER A 70 -3.10 -10.34 14.31
N ARG A 71 -2.31 -9.75 13.42
CA ARG A 71 -1.15 -8.91 13.74
C ARG A 71 -1.28 -7.53 13.09
N PRO A 72 -0.56 -6.50 13.61
CA PRO A 72 -0.51 -5.21 12.96
C PRO A 72 0.11 -5.30 11.56
N LEU A 73 -0.53 -4.70 10.57
CA LEU A 73 -0.01 -4.53 9.23
C LEU A 73 0.24 -3.05 8.96
N VAL A 74 1.42 -2.73 8.45
CA VAL A 74 1.72 -1.40 7.92
C VAL A 74 1.64 -1.48 6.40
N ILE A 75 0.73 -0.71 5.80
CA ILE A 75 0.69 -0.51 4.34
C ILE A 75 1.24 0.87 4.03
N SER A 76 2.22 0.95 3.12
CA SER A 76 2.73 2.21 2.61
C SER A 76 2.63 2.25 1.09
N PHE A 77 2.09 3.34 0.56
CA PHE A 77 2.10 3.60 -0.88
C PHE A 77 3.41 4.29 -1.25
N TYR A 78 3.96 3.92 -2.41
CA TYR A 78 5.28 4.36 -2.84
C TYR A 78 5.37 4.50 -4.36
N SER A 79 6.13 5.50 -4.83
CA SER A 79 6.60 5.55 -6.21
C SER A 79 8.03 6.08 -6.29
N PRO A 80 8.90 5.47 -7.10
CA PRO A 80 10.21 6.03 -7.41
C PRO A 80 10.11 7.32 -8.24
N GLN A 81 8.94 7.59 -8.83
CA GLN A 81 8.68 8.76 -9.67
C GLN A 81 8.28 10.01 -8.86
N TRP A 82 8.32 9.92 -7.53
CA TRP A 82 8.22 11.07 -6.62
C TRP A 82 9.51 11.91 -6.53
N ASN A 83 10.38 11.85 -7.56
CA ASN A 83 11.66 12.53 -7.56
C ASN A 83 12.53 12.18 -6.32
N GLY A 84 13.25 13.16 -5.77
CA GLY A 84 14.08 12.97 -4.58
C GLY A 84 13.32 12.50 -3.34
N TYR A 85 12.02 12.81 -3.24
CA TYR A 85 11.15 12.36 -2.16
C TYR A 85 11.05 10.82 -2.11
N GLY A 86 10.88 10.16 -3.26
CA GLY A 86 10.80 8.70 -3.32
C GLY A 86 12.05 8.02 -2.78
N HIS A 87 13.24 8.56 -3.06
CA HIS A 87 14.49 8.04 -2.54
C HIS A 87 14.56 8.10 -0.99
N GLN A 88 14.20 9.25 -0.42
CA GLN A 88 14.19 9.42 1.04
C GLN A 88 13.13 8.53 1.71
N HIS A 89 11.96 8.42 1.09
CA HIS A 89 10.84 7.65 1.63
C HIS A 89 11.16 6.14 1.70
N ILE A 90 11.72 5.54 0.63
CA ILE A 90 12.04 4.12 0.61
C ILE A 90 13.14 3.77 1.64
N GLN A 91 14.12 4.66 1.85
CA GLN A 91 15.14 4.49 2.88
C GLN A 91 14.54 4.56 4.29
N ALA A 92 13.62 5.51 4.53
CA ALA A 92 12.92 5.63 5.82
C ALA A 92 12.07 4.39 6.11
N LEU A 93 11.39 3.82 5.09
CA LEU A 93 10.67 2.54 5.23
C LEU A 93 11.61 1.39 5.59
N GLY A 94 12.81 1.32 5.02
CA GLY A 94 13.82 0.32 5.35
C GLY A 94 14.23 0.39 6.83
N GLN A 95 14.47 1.58 7.35
CA GLN A 95 14.77 1.81 8.77
C GLN A 95 13.59 1.46 9.68
N LEU A 96 12.37 1.82 9.26
CA LEU A 96 11.15 1.58 10.02
C LEU A 96 10.83 0.08 10.15
N TYR A 97 11.11 -0.72 9.11
CA TYR A 97 10.75 -2.13 9.04
C TYR A 97 11.28 -2.95 10.22
N THR A 98 12.54 -2.74 10.63
CA THR A 98 13.13 -3.44 11.77
C THR A 98 12.33 -3.22 13.06
N GLY A 99 11.88 -1.99 13.31
CA GLY A 99 11.04 -1.66 14.46
C GLY A 99 9.65 -2.31 14.38
N ILE A 100 9.03 -2.33 13.20
CA ILE A 100 7.74 -2.99 12.97
C ILE A 100 7.86 -4.49 13.27
N LYS A 101 8.90 -5.16 12.77
CA LYS A 101 9.14 -6.59 13.02
C LYS A 101 9.39 -6.89 14.51
N ALA A 102 10.17 -6.07 15.18
CA ALA A 102 10.40 -6.19 16.64
C ALA A 102 9.11 -6.05 17.46
N LEU A 103 8.13 -5.32 16.94
CA LEU A 103 6.80 -5.17 17.53
C LEU A 103 5.82 -6.27 17.12
N GLY A 104 6.23 -7.26 16.32
CA GLY A 104 5.38 -8.37 15.83
C GLY A 104 4.46 -7.99 14.69
N GLY A 105 4.68 -6.85 14.06
CA GLY A 105 3.93 -6.40 12.87
C GLY A 105 4.55 -6.88 11.56
N GLU A 106 3.84 -6.61 10.47
CA GLU A 106 4.30 -6.80 9.08
C GLU A 106 4.21 -5.48 8.30
N MET A 107 4.95 -5.42 7.18
CA MET A 107 4.92 -4.28 6.27
C MET A 107 4.74 -4.76 4.83
N LEU A 108 3.83 -4.09 4.12
CA LEU A 108 3.63 -4.21 2.69
C LEU A 108 3.74 -2.82 2.06
N VAL A 109 4.58 -2.69 1.05
CA VAL A 109 4.65 -1.49 0.21
C VAL A 109 3.92 -1.76 -1.09
N LEU A 110 3.03 -0.84 -1.47
CA LEU A 110 2.27 -0.88 -2.72
C LEU A 110 2.80 0.18 -3.67
N THR A 111 2.97 -0.19 -4.94
CA THR A 111 3.52 0.69 -5.96
C THR A 111 2.88 0.41 -7.32
N PRO A 112 2.65 1.43 -8.17
CA PRO A 112 2.20 1.22 -9.55
C PRO A 112 3.30 0.64 -10.46
N GLU A 113 4.53 0.51 -9.96
CA GLU A 113 5.63 0.00 -10.76
C GLU A 113 5.46 -1.48 -11.12
N PRO A 114 5.76 -1.87 -12.36
CA PRO A 114 5.67 -3.26 -12.77
C PRO A 114 6.74 -4.13 -12.08
N LEU A 115 6.50 -5.43 -12.01
CA LEU A 115 7.32 -6.40 -11.28
C LEU A 115 8.83 -6.28 -11.55
N ALA A 116 9.22 -6.08 -12.82
CA ALA A 116 10.63 -5.91 -13.18
C ALA A 116 11.28 -4.69 -12.52
N GLN A 117 10.52 -3.60 -12.35
CA GLN A 117 10.99 -2.40 -11.64
C GLN A 117 11.01 -2.63 -10.13
N ILE A 118 10.03 -3.36 -9.60
CA ILE A 118 10.00 -3.75 -8.17
C ILE A 118 11.29 -4.50 -7.81
N TYR A 119 11.70 -5.48 -8.61
CA TYR A 119 12.96 -6.21 -8.36
C TYR A 119 14.20 -5.33 -8.48
N ARG A 120 14.27 -4.42 -9.46
CA ARG A 120 15.39 -3.47 -9.58
C ARG A 120 15.49 -2.58 -8.36
N LEU A 121 14.37 -2.01 -7.92
CA LEU A 121 14.27 -1.16 -6.75
C LEU A 121 14.65 -1.94 -5.47
N ALA A 122 14.09 -3.13 -5.29
CA ALA A 122 14.40 -3.97 -4.14
C ALA A 122 15.88 -4.33 -4.04
N ASN A 123 16.52 -4.62 -5.17
CA ASN A 123 17.96 -4.91 -5.23
C ASN A 123 18.81 -3.65 -5.01
N HIS A 124 18.41 -2.51 -5.59
CA HIS A 124 19.15 -1.26 -5.45
C HIS A 124 19.19 -0.75 -4.01
N TYR A 125 18.02 -0.79 -3.32
CA TYR A 125 17.89 -0.32 -1.94
C TYR A 125 18.07 -1.41 -0.88
N GLN A 126 18.33 -2.66 -1.28
CA GLN A 126 18.42 -3.82 -0.38
C GLN A 126 17.20 -3.93 0.54
N VAL A 127 16.02 -3.78 -0.06
CA VAL A 127 14.73 -3.68 0.65
C VAL A 127 14.41 -4.96 1.42
N PRO A 128 14.22 -4.91 2.75
CA PRO A 128 13.97 -6.09 3.58
C PRO A 128 12.48 -6.49 3.66
N PHE A 129 11.56 -5.63 3.21
CA PHE A 129 10.11 -5.79 3.30
C PHE A 129 9.49 -6.25 1.97
N SER A 130 8.20 -6.57 2.02
CA SER A 130 7.43 -6.96 0.83
C SER A 130 7.01 -5.73 0.03
N ILE A 131 7.11 -5.83 -1.31
CA ILE A 131 6.62 -4.84 -2.26
C ILE A 131 5.73 -5.55 -3.28
N ALA A 132 4.53 -5.02 -3.53
CA ALA A 132 3.63 -5.56 -4.53
C ALA A 132 3.16 -4.48 -5.51
N HIS A 133 2.87 -4.93 -6.73
CA HIS A 133 2.30 -4.10 -7.78
C HIS A 133 0.84 -3.78 -7.49
N ASP A 134 0.53 -2.51 -7.41
CA ASP A 134 -0.83 -1.98 -7.36
C ASP A 134 -1.23 -1.54 -8.77
N ALA A 135 -1.78 -2.48 -9.54
CA ALA A 135 -2.16 -2.24 -10.92
C ALA A 135 -3.16 -1.08 -11.00
N ASP A 136 -2.89 -0.13 -11.89
CA ASP A 136 -3.72 1.05 -12.13
C ASP A 136 -4.02 1.89 -10.86
N ASN A 137 -3.17 1.81 -9.84
CA ASN A 137 -3.37 2.46 -8.54
C ASN A 137 -4.71 2.09 -7.88
N LEU A 138 -5.22 0.89 -8.12
CA LEU A 138 -6.55 0.48 -7.66
C LEU A 138 -6.66 0.46 -6.14
N ILE A 139 -5.67 -0.11 -5.45
CA ILE A 139 -5.68 -0.14 -3.98
C ILE A 139 -5.45 1.26 -3.43
N ALA A 140 -4.56 2.05 -4.05
CA ALA A 140 -4.37 3.45 -3.69
C ALA A 140 -5.66 4.27 -3.83
N TYR A 141 -6.46 4.02 -4.87
CA TYR A 141 -7.78 4.61 -5.03
C TYR A 141 -8.73 4.20 -3.90
N LEU A 142 -8.78 2.92 -3.54
CA LEU A 142 -9.63 2.43 -2.44
C LEU A 142 -9.24 3.01 -1.08
N PHE A 143 -7.96 3.35 -0.87
CA PHE A 143 -7.48 4.04 0.33
C PHE A 143 -7.64 5.57 0.26
N GLY A 144 -8.16 6.11 -0.84
CA GLY A 144 -8.37 7.54 -1.07
C GLY A 144 -7.08 8.35 -1.27
N VAL A 145 -5.97 7.69 -1.58
CA VAL A 145 -4.65 8.33 -1.80
C VAL A 145 -4.27 8.43 -3.28
N TYR A 146 -5.17 8.04 -4.15
CA TYR A 146 -5.08 8.23 -5.60
C TYR A 146 -6.42 8.74 -6.13
N ASP A 147 -6.38 9.77 -6.99
CA ASP A 147 -7.56 10.37 -7.58
C ASP A 147 -7.27 10.79 -9.03
N THR A 148 -8.00 10.24 -9.97
CA THR A 148 -7.88 10.57 -11.39
C THR A 148 -8.38 11.97 -11.74
N GLN A 149 -9.23 12.56 -10.90
CA GLN A 149 -9.77 13.92 -11.09
C GLN A 149 -8.83 14.98 -10.53
N ASN A 150 -7.95 14.61 -9.58
CA ASN A 150 -6.99 15.49 -8.97
C ASN A 150 -5.61 14.79 -8.80
N PRO A 151 -4.99 14.37 -9.92
CA PRO A 151 -3.77 13.58 -9.88
C PRO A 151 -2.58 14.39 -9.32
N VAL A 152 -1.62 13.69 -8.74
CA VAL A 152 -0.44 14.30 -8.11
C VAL A 152 0.33 15.20 -9.06
N TRP A 153 0.48 14.82 -10.33
CA TRP A 153 1.23 15.59 -11.33
C TRP A 153 0.61 16.95 -11.68
N GLN A 154 -0.67 17.18 -11.38
CA GLN A 154 -1.30 18.51 -11.55
C GLN A 154 -0.98 19.49 -10.43
N ARG A 155 -0.66 18.99 -9.24
CA ARG A 155 -0.50 19.81 -8.02
C ARG A 155 0.92 19.82 -7.45
N ILE A 156 1.77 18.86 -7.82
CA ILE A 156 3.15 18.78 -7.32
C ILE A 156 4.13 18.97 -8.48
N ALA A 157 4.88 20.07 -8.44
CA ALA A 157 5.85 20.39 -9.45
C ALA A 157 6.96 19.31 -9.56
N GLY A 158 7.33 18.98 -10.80
CA GLY A 158 8.39 18.00 -11.08
C GLY A 158 7.95 16.54 -11.03
N ILE A 159 6.68 16.24 -10.71
CA ILE A 159 6.09 14.92 -10.89
C ILE A 159 5.28 14.94 -12.18
N THR A 160 5.54 14.00 -13.07
CA THR A 160 4.86 13.89 -14.39
C THR A 160 4.15 12.56 -14.55
N ALA A 161 4.34 11.65 -13.60
CA ALA A 161 3.77 10.31 -13.63
C ALA A 161 2.46 10.24 -12.84
N ASP A 162 1.67 9.25 -13.20
CA ASP A 162 0.40 8.94 -12.55
C ASP A 162 0.67 8.05 -11.33
N VAL A 163 0.83 8.69 -10.18
CA VAL A 163 1.32 8.08 -8.94
C VAL A 163 0.39 8.39 -7.77
N PRO A 164 0.34 7.53 -6.73
CA PRO A 164 -0.40 7.83 -5.51
C PRO A 164 0.24 8.96 -4.72
N THR A 165 -0.51 9.54 -3.81
CA THR A 165 0.00 10.43 -2.74
C THR A 165 0.78 9.58 -1.73
N PRO A 166 1.93 10.07 -1.21
CA PRO A 166 2.64 9.40 -0.12
C PRO A 166 1.73 9.18 1.08
N ALA A 167 1.55 7.93 1.46
CA ALA A 167 0.70 7.58 2.58
C ALA A 167 1.14 6.29 3.26
N THR A 168 0.96 6.23 4.58
CA THR A 168 1.25 5.04 5.39
C THR A 168 0.12 4.82 6.39
N PHE A 169 -0.43 3.62 6.39
CA PHE A 169 -1.53 3.20 7.25
C PHE A 169 -1.09 2.09 8.18
N VAL A 170 -1.54 2.15 9.43
CA VAL A 170 -1.39 1.06 10.40
C VAL A 170 -2.75 0.41 10.58
N ILE A 171 -2.84 -0.88 10.29
CA ILE A 171 -4.06 -1.67 10.26
C ILE A 171 -3.98 -2.75 11.34
N ALA A 172 -5.02 -2.87 12.14
CA ALA A 172 -5.14 -3.92 13.13
C ALA A 172 -5.53 -5.26 12.50
N GLY A 173 -5.34 -6.36 13.25
CA GLY A 173 -5.70 -7.70 12.80
C GLY A 173 -7.19 -7.91 12.43
N ASN A 174 -8.06 -7.01 12.88
CA ASN A 174 -9.49 -6.98 12.52
C ASN A 174 -9.80 -6.11 11.29
N GLY A 175 -8.77 -5.57 10.62
CA GLY A 175 -8.91 -4.71 9.44
C GLY A 175 -9.16 -3.23 9.75
N GLN A 176 -9.26 -2.81 11.00
CA GLN A 176 -9.47 -1.40 11.34
C GLN A 176 -8.17 -0.59 11.21
N ILE A 177 -8.24 0.58 10.58
CA ILE A 177 -7.14 1.54 10.50
C ILE A 177 -6.98 2.20 11.88
N THR A 178 -5.82 2.02 12.49
CA THR A 178 -5.49 2.58 13.81
C THR A 178 -4.68 3.86 13.74
N ALA A 179 -4.01 4.08 12.62
CA ALA A 179 -3.35 5.34 12.29
C ALA A 179 -3.20 5.49 10.77
N ALA A 180 -3.24 6.72 10.30
CA ALA A 180 -2.99 7.12 8.92
C ALA A 180 -2.05 8.33 8.90
N PHE A 181 -1.05 8.30 8.03
CA PHE A 181 -0.07 9.35 7.82
C PHE A 181 -0.02 9.64 6.32
N ILE A 182 -0.52 10.79 5.91
CA ILE A 182 -0.62 11.22 4.52
C ILE A 182 0.17 12.52 4.35
N ASP A 183 1.08 12.56 3.38
CA ASP A 183 1.81 13.77 3.00
C ASP A 183 1.35 14.24 1.62
N ALA A 184 0.25 14.99 1.60
CA ALA A 184 -0.37 15.47 0.38
C ALA A 184 0.52 16.46 -0.39
N GLU A 185 1.40 17.19 0.29
CA GLU A 185 2.25 18.25 -0.25
C GLU A 185 3.70 17.81 -0.48
N PHE A 186 4.04 16.55 -0.17
CA PHE A 186 5.41 16.03 -0.32
C PHE A 186 6.46 16.83 0.46
N GLN A 187 6.11 17.33 1.63
CA GLN A 187 6.96 18.19 2.44
C GLN A 187 7.49 17.50 3.69
N ASP A 188 6.80 16.47 4.15
CA ASP A 188 7.11 15.80 5.41
C ASP A 188 7.92 14.52 5.18
N SER A 189 8.83 14.23 6.08
CA SER A 189 9.44 12.91 6.15
C SER A 189 8.49 11.92 6.80
N LEU A 190 8.61 10.63 6.46
CA LEU A 190 7.84 9.56 7.09
C LEU A 190 7.98 9.61 8.62
N PRO A 191 6.89 9.76 9.39
CA PRO A 191 6.95 9.94 10.83
C PRO A 191 7.21 8.60 11.56
N THR A 192 8.47 8.16 11.59
CA THR A 192 8.88 6.84 12.08
C THR A 192 8.40 6.53 13.50
N ARG A 193 8.57 7.47 14.45
CA ARG A 193 8.15 7.27 15.86
C ARG A 193 6.63 7.15 15.99
N PRO A 194 5.80 8.04 15.41
CA PRO A 194 4.36 7.90 15.41
C PRO A 194 3.87 6.58 14.80
N VAL A 195 4.46 6.12 13.70
CA VAL A 195 4.11 4.82 13.09
C VAL A 195 4.41 3.67 14.05
N LEU A 196 5.61 3.62 14.65
CA LEU A 196 5.95 2.57 15.62
C LEU A 196 5.05 2.62 16.87
N SER A 197 4.70 3.80 17.35
CA SER A 197 3.77 3.96 18.46
C SER A 197 2.39 3.42 18.13
N ALA A 198 1.90 3.65 16.91
CA ALA A 198 0.64 3.10 16.44
C ALA A 198 0.69 1.57 16.31
N VAL A 199 1.76 1.02 15.74
CA VAL A 199 1.98 -0.44 15.68
C VAL A 199 1.97 -1.05 17.08
N TYR A 200 2.70 -0.45 18.02
CA TYR A 200 2.73 -0.92 19.42
C TYR A 200 1.33 -0.89 20.05
N ALA A 201 0.58 0.19 19.88
CA ALA A 201 -0.77 0.33 20.44
C ALA A 201 -1.78 -0.65 19.83
N THR A 202 -1.51 -1.10 18.59
CA THR A 202 -2.38 -1.99 17.81
C THR A 202 -2.16 -3.47 18.17
N ARG A 203 -1.05 -3.80 18.82
CA ARG A 203 -0.74 -5.19 19.21
C ARG A 203 -1.87 -5.78 20.04
N ASP A 204 -2.25 -7.02 19.72
CA ASP A 204 -3.27 -7.74 20.49
C ASP A 204 -2.81 -7.86 21.96
N LYS A 205 -3.61 -7.31 22.87
CA LYS A 205 -3.36 -7.32 24.31
C LYS A 205 -3.50 -8.73 24.93
N ARG A 206 -3.86 -9.75 24.13
CA ARG A 206 -4.04 -11.14 24.62
C ARG A 206 -2.75 -11.78 25.10
N ILE A 207 -1.57 -11.28 24.68
CA ILE A 207 -0.27 -11.83 25.10
C ILE A 207 0.06 -11.53 26.59
N LYS A 208 -0.68 -10.66 27.26
CA LYS A 208 -0.46 -10.30 28.68
C LYS A 208 -1.12 -11.22 29.71
N LYS A 209 -1.72 -12.36 29.30
CA LYS A 209 -2.41 -13.28 30.23
C LYS A 209 -1.70 -14.61 30.47
N VAL A 210 -0.44 -14.76 30.08
CA VAL A 210 0.37 -15.93 30.39
C VAL A 210 1.70 -15.44 30.97
N ALA A 211 1.70 -15.06 32.20
CA ALA A 211 2.83 -14.92 33.11
C ALA A 211 2.31 -15.05 34.55
#